data_59fc24d17d7c408f4bfc4c4c61431c4c
#
_entry.id   59fc24d17d7c408f4bfc4c4c61431c4c
#
_cell.length_a   1.000
_cell.length_b   1.000
_cell.length_c   1.000
_cell.angle_alpha   90.00
_cell.angle_beta   90.00
_cell.angle_gamma   90.00
#
_symmetry.space_group_name_H-M   'P 1'
#
loop_
_entity.id
_entity.type
_entity.pdbx_description
1 polymer ?
#
loop_
_entity_poly.entity_id
_entity_poly.type
_entity_poly.pdbx_seq_one_letter_code
_entity_poly.pdbx_strand_id
1 'polypeptide(L)'
;CINLREVKLPKSLYTICEETFYGCESLESITLPDVVNIGESAFAHCISLKNIVIPESVEFGIDDSAFLNCTSLQKVTVNGNIQQIGSAVFMNCENLKSINIPKSVESIGNDVFEFCDNVTIKCYENSYAHEYAKTNGINYSLIFDEREFGDINNDGKVDVNDVTHLQRY
;
A
#
# COMPACT_ATOMS: atom_id res chain seq x y z
N CYS A 1 -21.63 -5.06 -7.56
CA CYS A 1 -22.73 -4.04 -7.53
C CYS A 1 -22.28 -2.78 -8.29
N ILE A 2 -22.52 -2.71 -9.60
CA ILE A 2 -22.00 -1.64 -10.48
C ILE A 2 -22.42 -0.22 -10.07
N ASN A 3 -23.55 -0.06 -9.39
CA ASN A 3 -24.09 1.25 -9.00
C ASN A 3 -23.82 1.62 -7.52
N LEU A 4 -23.08 0.79 -6.78
CA LEU A 4 -22.73 1.05 -5.38
C LEU A 4 -21.70 2.18 -5.33
N ARG A 5 -22.05 3.33 -4.74
CA ARG A 5 -21.17 4.49 -4.64
C ARG A 5 -20.49 4.61 -3.27
N GLU A 6 -21.20 4.24 -2.24
CA GLU A 6 -20.75 4.34 -0.85
C GLU A 6 -21.32 3.16 -0.07
N VAL A 7 -20.56 2.66 0.88
CA VAL A 7 -20.99 1.61 1.82
C VAL A 7 -20.42 1.89 3.21
N LYS A 8 -21.24 1.71 4.22
CA LYS A 8 -20.80 1.71 5.62
C LYS A 8 -20.67 0.29 6.12
N LEU A 9 -19.47 -0.06 6.49
CA LEU A 9 -19.17 -1.37 7.06
C LEU A 9 -19.39 -1.36 8.57
N PRO A 10 -19.93 -2.44 9.15
CA PRO A 10 -20.05 -2.55 10.60
C PRO A 10 -18.66 -2.64 11.24
N LYS A 11 -18.48 -2.03 12.41
CA LYS A 11 -17.21 -2.09 13.16
C LYS A 11 -16.81 -3.50 13.58
N SER A 12 -17.77 -4.42 13.64
CA SER A 12 -17.54 -5.83 13.97
C SER A 12 -17.10 -6.68 12.77
N LEU A 13 -16.96 -6.09 11.61
CA LEU A 13 -16.48 -6.82 10.43
C LEU A 13 -15.02 -7.23 10.64
N TYR A 14 -14.76 -8.53 10.56
CA TYR A 14 -13.45 -9.10 10.86
C TYR A 14 -12.58 -9.29 9.60
N THR A 15 -13.20 -9.53 8.45
CA THR A 15 -12.48 -9.74 7.19
C THR A 15 -13.28 -9.23 6.01
N ILE A 16 -12.59 -8.76 4.99
CA ILE A 16 -13.17 -8.58 3.65
C ILE A 16 -12.88 -9.87 2.89
N CYS A 17 -13.93 -10.65 2.62
CA CYS A 17 -13.80 -11.92 1.93
C CYS A 17 -13.45 -11.73 0.44
N GLU A 18 -13.09 -12.84 -0.20
CA GLU A 18 -12.90 -12.94 -1.65
C GLU A 18 -14.07 -12.28 -2.40
N GLU A 19 -13.75 -11.50 -3.42
CA GLU A 19 -14.70 -10.84 -4.34
C GLU A 19 -15.81 -9.99 -3.69
N THR A 20 -15.70 -9.62 -2.39
CA THR A 20 -16.77 -8.90 -1.67
C THR A 20 -17.26 -7.66 -2.40
N PHE A 21 -16.38 -6.87 -3.00
CA PHE A 21 -16.69 -5.66 -3.77
C PHE A 21 -16.26 -5.78 -5.24
N TYR A 22 -16.06 -7.00 -5.73
CA TYR A 22 -15.69 -7.22 -7.13
C TYR A 22 -16.64 -6.49 -8.08
N GLY A 23 -16.11 -5.71 -9.03
CA GLY A 23 -16.89 -4.99 -10.03
C GLY A 23 -17.84 -3.94 -9.45
N CYS A 24 -17.59 -3.41 -8.26
CA CYS A 24 -18.29 -2.23 -7.75
C CYS A 24 -17.78 -0.97 -8.45
N GLU A 25 -18.09 -0.85 -9.75
CA GLU A 25 -17.51 0.15 -10.66
C GLU A 25 -17.73 1.59 -10.21
N SER A 26 -18.85 1.88 -9.53
CA SER A 26 -19.18 3.23 -9.05
C SER A 26 -18.67 3.54 -7.64
N LEU A 27 -17.98 2.60 -6.96
CA LEU A 27 -17.48 2.79 -5.61
C LEU A 27 -16.32 3.79 -5.60
N GLU A 28 -16.57 5.00 -5.11
CA GLU A 28 -15.58 6.08 -5.11
C GLU A 28 -14.68 6.08 -3.87
N SER A 29 -15.21 5.64 -2.75
CA SER A 29 -14.50 5.55 -1.48
C SER A 29 -15.10 4.50 -0.56
N ILE A 30 -14.26 3.95 0.30
CA ILE A 30 -14.69 3.04 1.36
C ILE A 30 -13.75 3.21 2.57
N THR A 31 -14.33 3.17 3.76
CA THR A 31 -13.57 3.12 5.01
C THR A 31 -13.62 1.71 5.55
N LEU A 32 -12.46 1.08 5.63
CA LEU A 32 -12.32 -0.25 6.23
C LEU A 32 -12.30 -0.12 7.76
N PRO A 33 -13.09 -0.92 8.48
CA PRO A 33 -12.92 -1.06 9.93
C PRO A 33 -11.66 -1.88 10.24
N ASP A 34 -11.47 -2.26 11.50
CA ASP A 34 -10.33 -3.06 11.95
C ASP A 34 -10.41 -4.52 11.43
N VAL A 35 -10.29 -4.68 10.11
CA VAL A 35 -10.24 -6.01 9.47
C VAL A 35 -8.82 -6.57 9.53
N VAL A 36 -8.70 -7.89 9.62
CA VAL A 36 -7.40 -8.58 9.69
C VAL A 36 -6.89 -9.08 8.35
N ASN A 37 -7.76 -9.15 7.33
CA ASN A 37 -7.41 -9.60 5.99
C ASN A 37 -8.24 -8.92 4.92
N ILE A 38 -7.65 -8.77 3.73
CA ILE A 38 -8.31 -8.33 2.49
C ILE A 38 -8.12 -9.47 1.49
N GLY A 39 -9.22 -10.17 1.22
CA GLY A 39 -9.23 -11.40 0.41
C GLY A 39 -8.97 -11.18 -1.07
N GLU A 40 -8.79 -12.29 -1.77
CA GLU A 40 -8.53 -12.33 -3.21
C GLU A 40 -9.61 -11.57 -3.98
N SER A 41 -9.18 -10.75 -4.94
CA SER A 41 -10.05 -9.96 -5.81
C SER A 41 -11.10 -9.10 -5.10
N ALA A 42 -10.92 -8.82 -3.78
CA ALA A 42 -11.93 -8.18 -2.93
C ALA A 42 -12.45 -6.85 -3.47
N PHE A 43 -11.61 -6.06 -4.13
CA PHE A 43 -11.94 -4.78 -4.77
C PHE A 43 -11.56 -4.75 -6.25
N ALA A 44 -11.33 -5.91 -6.86
CA ALA A 44 -10.97 -5.95 -8.28
C ALA A 44 -12.07 -5.29 -9.13
N HIS A 45 -11.66 -4.50 -10.13
CA HIS A 45 -12.53 -3.72 -11.01
C HIS A 45 -13.38 -2.65 -10.31
N CYS A 46 -12.97 -2.15 -9.14
CA CYS A 46 -13.52 -0.94 -8.54
C CYS A 46 -12.94 0.30 -9.25
N ILE A 47 -13.32 0.50 -10.51
CA ILE A 47 -12.69 1.48 -11.42
C ILE A 47 -12.81 2.94 -10.97
N SER A 48 -13.76 3.27 -10.10
CA SER A 48 -13.95 4.63 -9.55
C SER A 48 -13.27 4.85 -8.21
N LEU A 49 -12.69 3.81 -7.59
CA LEU A 49 -12.06 3.90 -6.28
C LEU A 49 -10.79 4.76 -6.35
N LYS A 50 -10.76 5.89 -5.62
CA LYS A 50 -9.68 6.87 -5.69
C LYS A 50 -8.59 6.66 -4.65
N ASN A 51 -8.97 6.27 -3.45
CA ASN A 51 -8.04 6.10 -2.34
C ASN A 51 -8.48 4.95 -1.45
N ILE A 52 -7.51 4.26 -0.86
CA ILE A 52 -7.76 3.24 0.14
C ILE A 52 -6.76 3.36 1.28
N VAL A 53 -7.23 3.15 2.49
CA VAL A 53 -6.40 3.01 3.69
C VAL A 53 -6.51 1.57 4.16
N ILE A 54 -5.41 0.87 4.18
CA ILE A 54 -5.27 -0.46 4.76
C ILE A 54 -5.06 -0.27 6.26
N PRO A 55 -5.98 -0.72 7.11
CA PRO A 55 -5.91 -0.46 8.54
C PRO A 55 -4.75 -1.21 9.21
N GLU A 56 -4.39 -0.72 10.40
CA GLU A 56 -3.27 -1.27 11.18
C GLU A 56 -3.52 -2.72 11.64
N SER A 57 -4.78 -3.13 11.71
CA SER A 57 -5.21 -4.47 12.06
C SER A 57 -4.96 -5.54 10.99
N VAL A 58 -4.66 -5.14 9.74
CA VAL A 58 -4.27 -6.11 8.69
C VAL A 58 -2.84 -6.58 8.98
N GLU A 59 -2.72 -7.83 9.45
CA GLU A 59 -1.44 -8.42 9.85
C GLU A 59 -0.88 -9.36 8.77
N PHE A 60 -1.73 -10.20 8.18
CA PHE A 60 -1.24 -11.22 7.23
C PHE A 60 -0.85 -10.62 5.89
N GLY A 61 -1.71 -9.78 5.32
CA GLY A 61 -1.40 -9.14 4.05
C GLY A 61 -2.61 -8.77 3.22
N ILE A 62 -2.33 -8.59 1.94
CA ILE A 62 -3.32 -8.30 0.90
C ILE A 62 -3.24 -9.44 -0.10
N ASP A 63 -4.33 -10.16 -0.28
CA ASP A 63 -4.36 -11.35 -1.14
C ASP A 63 -4.31 -11.00 -2.63
N ASP A 64 -4.14 -12.02 -3.49
CA ASP A 64 -3.96 -11.88 -4.93
C ASP A 64 -5.07 -11.02 -5.57
N SER A 65 -4.70 -10.18 -6.51
CA SER A 65 -5.61 -9.36 -7.32
C SER A 65 -6.56 -8.44 -6.53
N ALA A 66 -6.33 -8.21 -5.23
CA ALA A 66 -7.30 -7.52 -4.36
C ALA A 66 -7.75 -6.15 -4.88
N PHE A 67 -6.92 -5.41 -5.59
CA PHE A 67 -7.21 -4.12 -6.22
C PHE A 67 -6.92 -4.11 -7.72
N LEU A 68 -6.93 -5.28 -8.35
CA LEU A 68 -6.74 -5.42 -9.81
C LEU A 68 -7.70 -4.50 -10.58
N ASN A 69 -7.21 -3.77 -11.58
CA ASN A 69 -8.00 -2.87 -12.42
C ASN A 69 -8.73 -1.74 -11.66
N CYS A 70 -8.23 -1.30 -10.51
CA CYS A 70 -8.71 -0.08 -9.87
C CYS A 70 -8.10 1.15 -10.57
N THR A 71 -8.52 1.40 -11.81
CA THR A 71 -7.88 2.37 -12.71
C THR A 71 -7.86 3.81 -12.18
N SER A 72 -8.82 4.22 -11.35
CA SER A 72 -8.84 5.55 -10.71
C SER A 72 -8.05 5.64 -9.40
N LEU A 73 -7.47 4.54 -8.92
CA LEU A 73 -6.78 4.51 -7.63
C LEU A 73 -5.50 5.37 -7.68
N GLN A 74 -5.44 6.40 -6.85
CA GLN A 74 -4.34 7.37 -6.83
C GLN A 74 -3.41 7.19 -5.64
N LYS A 75 -3.96 6.74 -4.51
CA LYS A 75 -3.23 6.62 -3.26
C LYS A 75 -3.65 5.38 -2.48
N VAL A 76 -2.65 4.63 -2.07
CA VAL A 76 -2.78 3.55 -1.08
C VAL A 76 -1.97 3.94 0.14
N THR A 77 -2.60 3.91 1.31
CA THR A 77 -1.91 4.10 2.59
C THR A 77 -1.96 2.78 3.35
N VAL A 78 -0.80 2.24 3.68
CA VAL A 78 -0.69 1.04 4.51
C VAL A 78 -0.26 1.47 5.91
N ASN A 79 -1.18 1.33 6.87
CA ASN A 79 -0.91 1.67 8.27
C ASN A 79 -0.45 0.46 9.09
N GLY A 80 -0.67 -0.75 8.58
CA GLY A 80 -0.37 -2.00 9.28
C GLY A 80 1.01 -2.56 9.01
N ASN A 81 1.33 -3.60 9.78
CA ASN A 81 2.55 -4.39 9.63
C ASN A 81 2.29 -5.63 8.77
N ILE A 82 1.73 -5.43 7.57
CA ILE A 82 1.47 -6.53 6.64
C ILE A 82 2.76 -7.29 6.30
N GLN A 83 2.66 -8.61 6.19
CA GLN A 83 3.80 -9.48 5.89
C GLN A 83 3.92 -9.79 4.40
N GLN A 84 2.79 -9.77 3.67
CA GLN A 84 2.80 -10.09 2.24
C GLN A 84 1.89 -9.20 1.41
N ILE A 85 2.26 -9.03 0.16
CA ILE A 85 1.44 -8.48 -0.91
C ILE A 85 1.35 -9.57 -1.98
N GLY A 86 0.14 -10.06 -2.25
CA GLY A 86 -0.13 -11.12 -3.23
C GLY A 86 0.25 -10.73 -4.66
N SER A 87 -0.01 -11.61 -5.61
CA SER A 87 0.25 -11.35 -7.03
C SER A 87 -0.81 -10.42 -7.62
N ALA A 88 -0.43 -9.60 -8.59
CA ALA A 88 -1.30 -8.69 -9.35
C ALA A 88 -2.17 -7.74 -8.48
N VAL A 89 -1.78 -7.49 -7.21
CA VAL A 89 -2.63 -6.75 -6.27
C VAL A 89 -3.03 -5.38 -6.79
N PHE A 90 -2.11 -4.63 -7.40
CA PHE A 90 -2.36 -3.31 -7.99
C PHE A 90 -2.17 -3.28 -9.51
N MET A 91 -2.18 -4.45 -10.15
CA MET A 91 -2.05 -4.54 -11.60
C MET A 91 -3.11 -3.67 -12.27
N ASN A 92 -2.70 -2.88 -13.27
CA ASN A 92 -3.54 -1.94 -14.01
C ASN A 92 -4.21 -0.85 -13.15
N CYS A 93 -3.55 -0.43 -12.05
CA CYS A 93 -3.90 0.78 -11.30
C CYS A 93 -3.19 1.98 -11.95
N GLU A 94 -3.57 2.34 -13.17
CA GLU A 94 -2.87 3.29 -14.06
C GLU A 94 -2.63 4.68 -13.43
N ASN A 95 -3.49 5.10 -12.51
CA ASN A 95 -3.41 6.40 -11.83
C ASN A 95 -2.68 6.34 -10.47
N LEU A 96 -2.17 5.18 -10.07
CA LEU A 96 -1.47 5.03 -8.79
C LEU A 96 -0.15 5.80 -8.80
N LYS A 97 -0.05 6.80 -7.92
CA LYS A 97 1.12 7.70 -7.83
C LYS A 97 2.15 7.23 -6.81
N SER A 98 1.68 6.74 -5.68
CA SER A 98 2.58 6.26 -4.65
C SER A 98 1.92 5.29 -3.68
N ILE A 99 2.74 4.40 -3.13
CA ILE A 99 2.38 3.50 -2.05
C ILE A 99 3.53 3.43 -1.04
N ASN A 100 3.20 3.47 0.25
CA ASN A 100 4.16 3.16 1.31
C ASN A 100 4.11 1.67 1.59
N ILE A 101 5.25 1.00 1.51
CA ILE A 101 5.37 -0.42 1.86
C ILE A 101 6.21 -0.53 3.14
N PRO A 102 5.66 -1.08 4.22
CA PRO A 102 6.35 -1.16 5.51
C PRO A 102 7.50 -2.17 5.49
N LYS A 103 8.42 -2.03 6.46
CA LYS A 103 9.58 -2.95 6.63
C LYS A 103 9.16 -4.40 6.89
N SER A 104 7.96 -4.61 7.42
CA SER A 104 7.42 -5.94 7.77
C SER A 104 7.11 -6.81 6.56
N VAL A 105 7.04 -6.24 5.34
CA VAL A 105 6.76 -7.01 4.13
C VAL A 105 7.95 -7.91 3.81
N GLU A 106 7.70 -9.22 3.79
CA GLU A 106 8.67 -10.29 3.52
C GLU A 106 8.49 -10.89 2.13
N SER A 107 7.33 -10.65 1.50
CA SER A 107 7.06 -11.12 0.13
C SER A 107 6.15 -10.17 -0.65
N ILE A 108 6.47 -10.01 -1.94
CA ILE A 108 5.65 -9.30 -2.93
C ILE A 108 5.54 -10.23 -4.13
N GLY A 109 4.30 -10.51 -4.52
CA GLY A 109 4.00 -11.43 -5.62
C GLY A 109 4.42 -10.91 -6.99
N ASN A 110 4.05 -11.65 -8.03
CA ASN A 110 4.31 -11.27 -9.40
C ASN A 110 3.35 -10.17 -9.87
N ASP A 111 3.79 -9.35 -10.80
CA ASP A 111 2.98 -8.40 -11.57
C ASP A 111 2.20 -7.38 -10.72
N VAL A 112 2.62 -7.17 -9.45
CA VAL A 112 1.87 -6.35 -8.48
C VAL A 112 1.63 -4.94 -9.00
N PHE A 113 2.57 -4.34 -9.72
CA PHE A 113 2.48 -2.98 -10.27
C PHE A 113 2.56 -2.97 -11.81
N GLU A 114 2.21 -4.07 -12.45
CA GLU A 114 2.16 -4.12 -13.92
C GLU A 114 1.12 -3.12 -14.44
N PHE A 115 1.46 -2.34 -15.45
CA PHE A 115 0.67 -1.21 -15.98
C PHE A 115 0.41 -0.07 -14.97
N CYS A 116 1.30 0.12 -13.99
CA CYS A 116 1.32 1.26 -13.08
C CYS A 116 2.49 2.19 -13.40
N ASP A 117 2.52 2.77 -14.59
CA ASP A 117 3.68 3.47 -15.17
C ASP A 117 4.25 4.61 -14.31
N ASN A 118 3.42 5.21 -13.44
CA ASN A 118 3.80 6.39 -12.66
C ASN A 118 3.94 6.12 -11.16
N VAL A 119 3.94 4.86 -10.74
CA VAL A 119 3.99 4.52 -9.32
C VAL A 119 5.40 4.79 -8.75
N THR A 120 5.44 5.31 -7.54
CA THR A 120 6.65 5.41 -6.71
C THR A 120 6.43 4.60 -5.43
N ILE A 121 7.23 3.58 -5.22
CA ILE A 121 7.25 2.81 -3.98
C ILE A 121 8.05 3.59 -2.94
N LYS A 122 7.39 3.95 -1.83
CA LYS A 122 8.06 4.49 -0.65
C LYS A 122 8.38 3.35 0.28
N CYS A 123 9.66 3.13 0.54
CA CYS A 123 10.15 1.96 1.27
C CYS A 123 11.37 2.32 2.11
N TYR A 124 11.75 1.43 2.99
CA TYR A 124 12.94 1.57 3.82
C TYR A 124 14.16 0.96 3.11
N GLU A 125 15.33 1.53 3.37
CA GLU A 125 16.58 1.02 2.84
C GLU A 125 16.78 -0.47 3.22
N ASN A 126 17.25 -1.27 2.27
CA ASN A 126 17.47 -2.72 2.42
C ASN A 126 16.23 -3.55 2.81
N SER A 127 15.01 -2.98 2.71
CA SER A 127 13.77 -3.73 2.87
C SER A 127 13.48 -4.59 1.65
N TYR A 128 12.59 -5.60 1.81
CA TYR A 128 12.13 -6.41 0.68
C TYR A 128 11.54 -5.55 -0.44
N ALA A 129 10.74 -4.53 -0.08
CA ALA A 129 10.14 -3.60 -1.04
C ALA A 129 11.19 -2.78 -1.81
N HIS A 130 12.31 -2.41 -1.16
CA HIS A 130 13.42 -1.71 -1.83
C HIS A 130 14.07 -2.59 -2.89
N GLU A 131 14.41 -3.83 -2.55
CA GLU A 131 15.02 -4.77 -3.51
C GLU A 131 14.03 -5.16 -4.63
N TYR A 132 12.75 -5.31 -4.30
CA TYR A 132 11.69 -5.54 -5.29
C TYR A 132 11.61 -4.40 -6.30
N ALA A 133 11.58 -3.14 -5.84
CA ALA A 133 11.51 -1.96 -6.71
C ALA A 133 12.72 -1.89 -7.64
N LYS A 134 13.93 -2.11 -7.13
CA LYS A 134 15.18 -2.13 -7.92
C LYS A 134 15.15 -3.22 -8.99
N THR A 135 14.78 -4.43 -8.60
CA THR A 135 14.78 -5.60 -9.49
C THR A 135 13.79 -5.44 -10.64
N ASN A 136 12.64 -4.82 -10.35
CA ASN A 136 11.57 -4.64 -11.35
C ASN A 136 11.61 -3.27 -12.06
N GLY A 137 12.63 -2.43 -11.78
CA GLY A 137 12.77 -1.13 -12.42
C GLY A 137 11.68 -0.12 -12.07
N ILE A 138 11.05 -0.27 -10.89
CA ILE A 138 9.99 0.61 -10.41
C ILE A 138 10.62 1.79 -9.66
N ASN A 139 10.09 3.00 -9.88
CA ASN A 139 10.54 4.17 -9.14
C ASN A 139 10.34 3.98 -7.63
N TYR A 140 11.33 4.36 -6.84
CA TYR A 140 11.22 4.31 -5.39
C TYR A 140 11.80 5.55 -4.71
N SER A 141 11.38 5.78 -3.48
CA SER A 141 11.97 6.76 -2.58
C SER A 141 12.14 6.15 -1.19
N LEU A 142 13.26 6.44 -0.55
CA LEU A 142 13.55 5.92 0.77
C LEU A 142 12.78 6.69 1.85
N ILE A 143 12.25 5.95 2.80
CA ILE A 143 11.70 6.45 4.05
C ILE A 143 12.79 6.27 5.10
N PHE A 144 13.02 7.30 5.87
CA PHE A 144 13.96 7.25 6.99
C PHE A 144 13.16 7.17 8.29
N ASP A 145 13.53 6.23 9.16
CA ASP A 145 12.96 6.17 10.51
C ASP A 145 13.79 7.10 11.41
N GLU A 146 13.22 8.23 11.77
CA GLU A 146 13.89 9.22 12.63
C GLU A 146 14.40 8.61 13.94
N ARG A 147 13.80 7.52 14.40
CA ARG A 147 14.20 6.81 15.62
C ARG A 147 15.48 5.98 15.48
N GLU A 148 15.90 5.68 14.25
CA GLU A 148 17.12 4.87 14.02
C GLU A 148 18.40 5.72 14.06
N PHE A 149 18.31 7.03 13.89
CA PHE A 149 19.49 7.86 13.67
C PHE A 149 19.97 8.66 14.90
N GLY A 150 19.16 8.79 15.95
CA GLY A 150 19.52 9.64 17.08
C GLY A 150 19.74 11.11 16.67
N ASP A 151 20.08 11.95 17.62
CA ASP A 151 20.44 13.36 17.40
C ASP A 151 21.91 13.44 16.93
N ILE A 152 22.15 13.34 15.63
CA ILE A 152 23.50 13.30 15.04
C ILE A 152 24.11 14.69 14.93
N ASN A 153 23.26 15.70 14.72
CA ASN A 153 23.70 17.09 14.60
C ASN A 153 23.80 17.79 15.96
N ASN A 154 23.40 17.14 17.08
CA ASN A 154 23.40 17.64 18.44
C ASN A 154 22.56 18.93 18.65
N ASP A 155 21.43 19.06 17.95
CA ASP A 155 20.51 20.20 18.12
C ASP A 155 19.42 19.94 19.19
N GLY A 156 19.43 18.78 19.82
CA GLY A 156 18.50 18.34 20.86
C GLY A 156 17.20 17.76 20.34
N LYS A 157 17.11 17.46 19.03
CA LYS A 157 15.97 16.84 18.38
C LYS A 157 16.46 15.67 17.54
N VAL A 158 15.58 14.72 17.29
CA VAL A 158 15.80 13.65 16.31
C VAL A 158 14.86 13.90 15.14
N ASP A 159 15.38 14.40 14.02
CA ASP A 159 14.57 14.74 12.85
C ASP A 159 15.36 14.55 11.52
N VAL A 160 14.74 14.95 10.41
CA VAL A 160 15.32 14.80 9.06
C VAL A 160 16.67 15.55 8.86
N ASN A 161 17.00 16.51 9.71
CA ASN A 161 18.26 17.24 9.61
C ASN A 161 19.44 16.35 10.05
N ASP A 162 19.20 15.37 10.92
CA ASP A 162 20.20 14.38 11.33
C ASP A 162 20.62 13.50 10.15
N VAL A 163 19.64 13.11 9.32
CA VAL A 163 19.88 12.29 8.11
C VAL A 163 20.67 13.06 7.07
N THR A 164 20.39 14.36 6.89
CA THR A 164 21.11 15.18 5.91
C THR A 164 22.56 15.44 6.32
N HIS A 165 22.87 15.33 7.60
CA HIS A 165 24.26 15.46 8.10
C HIS A 165 25.12 14.24 7.71
N LEU A 166 24.53 13.02 7.68
CA LEU A 166 25.21 11.79 7.25
C LEU A 166 25.54 11.76 5.75
N GLN A 167 24.74 12.42 4.90
CA GLN A 167 24.96 12.43 3.45
C GLN A 167 26.11 13.33 2.98
N ARG A 168 26.74 14.08 3.89
CA ARG A 168 27.86 15.01 3.57
C ARG A 168 29.23 14.41 3.83
N TYR A 169 29.32 13.19 4.27
CA TYR A 169 30.56 12.41 4.48
C TYR A 169 30.56 11.14 3.60
#